data_78427dcc50b7fc809d784ad2980520e8
#
_entry.id   78427dcc50b7fc809d784ad2980520e8
#
_cell.length_a   1.000
_cell.length_b   1.000
_cell.length_c   1.000
_cell.angle_alpha   90.00
_cell.angle_beta   90.00
_cell.angle_gamma   90.00
#
_symmetry.space_group_name_H-M   'P 1'
#
loop_
_entity.id
_entity.type
_entity.pdbx_description
1 polymer ?
#
loop_
_entity_poly.entity_id
_entity_poly.type
_entity_poly.pdbx_seq_one_letter_code
_entity_poly.pdbx_strand_id
1 'polypeptide(L)'
;MLFNTFDAGQLSIGGYPRSLIDMIIEKDYLDKDKYHLFASQFAIHSDKSGSWRGEFWGKFVRGACECYKASNNAKLYKIIEDSVMEMLSYVEPDGTLSSYIKEERFTGWDMWSRKYAMIGFLSYLSISKYEGKKRKVLSRLKKQASKIMKAIGKGRGKKDILDTSNIYGSLNSASILGVYVALYNLTGIKKYLDFATYIVSSGLSKGEDLVSNALKEGSYPYMWKSKKAYEMIACFQGLLYYGVAKKEQRYIDAVASFVHKVAESDFTIVGGIGTESEFFNNSSLTQVNPSSKPGLETCVTVQFMSLCFDMLRFSGNGYYASLLETMSYNALFGATNDENQKMDLAEGRVWRLDGYDTPPHESYCFDSYSPLVHQRRARLVGGYMRLQNNKSYGCCAANGGYGLGLVSAFSFLKKDGGYVLNLYNSFHAKDFVKGKKISFSLIANLYKKGST
;
A
#
# COMPACT_ATOMS: atom_id res chain seq x y z
N MET A 1 -15.29 3.04 13.06
CA MET A 1 -14.92 1.64 12.73
C MET A 1 -15.57 0.72 13.74
N LEU A 2 -16.15 -0.38 13.30
CA LEU A 2 -16.76 -1.40 14.14
C LEU A 2 -15.68 -2.27 14.82
N PHE A 3 -14.60 -2.55 14.09
CA PHE A 3 -13.46 -3.33 14.59
C PHE A 3 -12.19 -2.48 14.65
N ASN A 4 -11.37 -2.74 15.68
CA ASN A 4 -10.11 -2.08 15.93
C ASN A 4 -8.96 -3.09 15.92
N THR A 5 -7.79 -2.65 15.47
CA THR A 5 -6.56 -3.43 15.56
C THR A 5 -5.97 -3.38 16.98
N PHE A 6 -5.11 -4.32 17.29
CA PHE A 6 -4.24 -4.25 18.45
C PHE A 6 -3.12 -3.21 18.23
N ASP A 7 -2.66 -2.61 19.31
CA ASP A 7 -1.51 -1.72 19.25
C ASP A 7 -0.22 -2.52 19.07
N ALA A 8 0.85 -1.83 18.65
CA ALA A 8 2.16 -2.45 18.49
C ALA A 8 2.61 -3.15 19.78
N GLY A 9 3.01 -4.42 19.66
CA GLY A 9 3.43 -5.26 20.78
C GLY A 9 2.28 -5.93 21.56
N GLN A 10 1.03 -5.65 21.23
CA GLN A 10 -0.13 -6.32 21.84
C GLN A 10 -0.51 -7.62 21.13
N LEU A 11 -0.28 -7.73 19.81
CA LEU A 11 -0.54 -8.92 19.00
C LEU A 11 0.75 -9.39 18.35
N SER A 12 1.06 -10.67 18.48
CA SER A 12 2.16 -11.34 17.80
C SER A 12 1.63 -12.57 17.08
N ILE A 13 1.78 -12.61 15.77
CA ILE A 13 1.40 -13.77 14.96
C ILE A 13 2.48 -14.84 15.03
N GLY A 14 2.10 -16.12 14.88
CA GLY A 14 2.96 -17.28 14.82
C GLY A 14 2.78 -18.10 13.53
N GLY A 15 3.42 -19.24 13.47
CA GLY A 15 3.29 -20.17 12.34
C GLY A 15 3.89 -19.64 11.04
N TYR A 16 3.39 -20.12 9.91
CA TYR A 16 3.91 -19.79 8.59
C TYR A 16 3.88 -18.28 8.27
N PRO A 17 2.81 -17.52 8.55
CA PRO A 17 2.84 -16.08 8.33
C PRO A 17 3.96 -15.36 9.10
N ARG A 18 4.28 -15.83 10.31
CA ARG A 18 5.39 -15.29 11.10
C ARG A 18 6.73 -15.59 10.45
N SER A 19 6.96 -16.77 9.92
CA SER A 19 8.23 -17.07 9.24
C SER A 19 8.45 -16.18 8.02
N LEU A 20 7.39 -15.84 7.28
CA LEU A 20 7.49 -14.89 6.16
C LEU A 20 7.79 -13.46 6.63
N ILE A 21 7.18 -13.02 7.73
CA ILE A 21 7.47 -11.71 8.34
C ILE A 21 8.93 -11.66 8.80
N ASP A 22 9.43 -12.69 9.47
CA ASP A 22 10.82 -12.74 9.93
C ASP A 22 11.79 -12.76 8.73
N MET A 23 11.47 -13.51 7.66
CA MET A 23 12.25 -13.53 6.42
C MET A 23 12.40 -12.12 5.81
N ILE A 24 11.30 -11.38 5.65
CA ILE A 24 11.39 -10.03 5.04
C ILE A 24 12.07 -9.03 5.98
N ILE A 25 11.91 -9.18 7.29
CA ILE A 25 12.65 -8.36 8.26
C ILE A 25 14.15 -8.59 8.07
N GLU A 26 14.60 -9.82 8.05
CA GLU A 26 16.03 -10.16 7.95
C GLU A 26 16.64 -9.81 6.60
N LYS A 27 15.96 -10.14 5.51
CA LYS A 27 16.50 -9.96 4.15
C LYS A 27 16.36 -8.52 3.62
N ASP A 28 15.32 -7.78 4.04
CA ASP A 28 15.04 -6.44 3.52
C ASP A 28 15.02 -5.35 4.59
N TYR A 29 14.20 -5.51 5.64
CA TYR A 29 13.92 -4.39 6.54
C TYR A 29 15.01 -4.10 7.56
N LEU A 30 15.98 -4.97 7.78
CA LEU A 30 17.18 -4.68 8.57
C LEU A 30 18.32 -4.07 7.75
N ASP A 31 18.16 -3.97 6.43
CA ASP A 31 19.15 -3.33 5.55
C ASP A 31 18.97 -1.79 5.58
N LYS A 32 19.82 -1.12 6.35
CA LYS A 32 19.81 0.34 6.51
C LYS A 32 20.10 1.08 5.21
N ASP A 33 20.91 0.50 4.35
CA ASP A 33 21.34 1.15 3.10
C ASP A 33 20.16 1.29 2.13
N LYS A 34 19.19 0.36 2.15
CA LYS A 34 17.95 0.50 1.37
C LYS A 34 17.12 1.71 1.80
N TYR A 35 16.98 1.94 3.12
CA TYR A 35 16.26 3.12 3.61
C TYR A 35 16.94 4.42 3.17
N HIS A 36 18.26 4.48 3.36
CA HIS A 36 19.07 5.63 2.92
C HIS A 36 18.93 5.87 1.42
N LEU A 37 19.06 4.81 0.62
CA LEU A 37 18.95 4.87 -0.84
C LEU A 37 17.59 5.43 -1.29
N PHE A 38 16.49 4.99 -0.68
CA PHE A 38 15.15 5.48 -1.01
C PHE A 38 14.91 6.90 -0.51
N ALA A 39 15.38 7.24 0.70
CA ALA A 39 15.24 8.59 1.26
C ALA A 39 16.07 9.62 0.49
N SER A 40 17.29 9.28 0.08
CA SER A 40 18.21 10.19 -0.62
C SER A 40 17.68 10.71 -1.95
N GLN A 41 16.68 10.05 -2.58
CA GLN A 41 16.00 10.55 -3.77
C GLN A 41 15.38 11.94 -3.52
N PHE A 42 14.95 12.20 -2.28
CA PHE A 42 14.38 13.49 -1.85
C PHE A 42 15.43 14.55 -1.51
N ALA A 43 16.69 14.18 -1.41
CA ALA A 43 17.81 15.13 -1.28
C ALA A 43 18.39 15.50 -2.64
N ILE A 44 18.36 14.57 -3.58
CA ILE A 44 19.04 14.72 -4.88
C ILE A 44 18.15 15.45 -5.89
N HIS A 45 16.81 15.36 -5.78
CA HIS A 45 15.85 16.04 -6.66
C HIS A 45 16.14 15.81 -8.14
N SER A 46 16.30 14.55 -8.58
CA SER A 46 16.60 14.24 -9.99
C SER A 46 15.45 13.61 -10.77
N ASP A 47 14.30 13.38 -10.11
CA ASP A 47 13.13 12.83 -10.77
C ASP A 47 12.48 13.83 -11.72
N LYS A 48 11.95 13.30 -12.82
CA LYS A 48 11.21 14.01 -13.87
C LYS A 48 9.87 13.32 -14.09
N SER A 49 9.07 13.85 -15.00
CA SER A 49 7.67 13.46 -15.22
C SER A 49 7.41 11.94 -15.30
N GLY A 50 8.30 11.15 -15.88
CA GLY A 50 8.20 9.68 -15.96
C GLY A 50 8.71 8.92 -14.74
N SER A 51 9.27 9.59 -13.73
CA SER A 51 9.95 8.94 -12.60
C SER A 51 9.01 8.69 -11.44
N TRP A 52 9.01 7.46 -10.88
CA TRP A 52 8.21 7.08 -9.70
C TRP A 52 9.04 6.65 -8.48
N ARG A 53 10.38 6.84 -8.51
CA ARG A 53 11.31 6.39 -7.45
C ARG A 53 10.96 6.89 -6.05
N GLY A 54 10.37 8.07 -5.94
CA GLY A 54 9.96 8.66 -4.66
C GLY A 54 8.89 7.88 -3.91
N GLU A 55 8.24 6.88 -4.52
CA GLU A 55 7.28 6.04 -3.82
C GLU A 55 7.93 5.01 -2.88
N PHE A 56 9.17 4.57 -3.18
CA PHE A 56 9.78 3.43 -2.52
C PHE A 56 9.99 3.64 -1.03
N TRP A 57 10.50 4.80 -0.61
CA TRP A 57 10.70 5.08 0.81
C TRP A 57 9.41 4.90 1.62
N GLY A 58 8.32 5.49 1.16
CA GLY A 58 7.04 5.45 1.87
C GLY A 58 6.41 4.06 1.90
N LYS A 59 6.47 3.33 0.80
CA LYS A 59 6.01 1.93 0.73
C LYS A 59 6.81 1.05 1.67
N PHE A 60 8.14 1.18 1.63
CA PHE A 60 9.07 0.38 2.43
C PHE A 60 8.88 0.63 3.94
N VAL A 61 8.84 1.89 4.35
CA VAL A 61 8.60 2.27 5.76
C VAL A 61 7.21 1.81 6.23
N ARG A 62 6.16 1.93 5.39
CA ARG A 62 4.83 1.42 5.71
C ARG A 62 4.86 -0.08 6.00
N GLY A 63 5.48 -0.86 5.12
CA GLY A 63 5.62 -2.31 5.29
C GLY A 63 6.42 -2.67 6.53
N ALA A 64 7.54 -2.00 6.76
CA ALA A 64 8.38 -2.18 7.94
C ALA A 64 7.62 -1.87 9.24
N CYS A 65 6.79 -0.82 9.27
CA CYS A 65 5.96 -0.49 10.43
C CYS A 65 4.93 -1.59 10.74
N GLU A 66 4.26 -2.15 9.72
CA GLU A 66 3.29 -3.23 9.94
C GLU A 66 3.99 -4.54 10.36
N CYS A 67 5.14 -4.87 9.78
CA CYS A 67 5.96 -5.99 10.23
C CYS A 67 6.49 -5.79 11.66
N TYR A 68 6.83 -4.55 12.04
CA TYR A 68 7.17 -4.23 13.43
C TYR A 68 6.00 -4.47 14.39
N LYS A 69 4.77 -4.05 14.05
CA LYS A 69 3.59 -4.32 14.88
C LYS A 69 3.38 -5.82 15.09
N ALA A 70 3.61 -6.62 14.05
CA ALA A 70 3.44 -8.08 14.08
C ALA A 70 4.56 -8.83 14.83
N SER A 71 5.79 -8.28 14.85
CA SER A 71 6.99 -8.95 15.38
C SER A 71 7.51 -8.38 16.70
N ASN A 72 7.23 -7.11 16.95
CA ASN A 72 7.83 -6.30 18.04
C ASN A 72 9.37 -6.29 18.02
N ASN A 73 10.00 -6.36 16.84
CA ASN A 73 11.45 -6.40 16.67
C ASN A 73 12.06 -5.02 16.98
N ALA A 74 12.78 -4.93 18.10
CA ALA A 74 13.37 -3.67 18.58
C ALA A 74 14.43 -3.09 17.61
N LYS A 75 15.20 -3.94 16.92
CA LYS A 75 16.22 -3.50 15.94
C LYS A 75 15.52 -2.87 14.72
N LEU A 76 14.44 -3.47 14.25
CA LEU A 76 13.62 -2.92 13.16
C LEU A 76 13.04 -1.56 13.55
N TYR A 77 12.47 -1.43 14.75
CA TYR A 77 11.95 -0.15 15.25
C TYR A 77 13.01 0.97 15.17
N LYS A 78 14.21 0.68 15.62
CA LYS A 78 15.30 1.67 15.62
C LYS A 78 15.68 2.11 14.20
N ILE A 79 15.76 1.17 13.26
CA ILE A 79 16.05 1.45 11.86
C ILE A 79 14.96 2.31 11.21
N ILE A 80 13.68 1.97 11.43
CA ILE A 80 12.55 2.78 10.94
C ILE A 80 12.65 4.21 11.49
N GLU A 81 12.88 4.34 12.79
CA GLU A 81 12.97 5.64 13.45
C GLU A 81 14.12 6.49 12.88
N ASP A 82 15.30 5.91 12.71
CA ASP A 82 16.48 6.59 12.15
C ASP A 82 16.20 7.05 10.70
N SER A 83 15.60 6.18 9.88
CA SER A 83 15.24 6.51 8.50
C SER A 83 14.19 7.64 8.43
N VAL A 84 13.20 7.63 9.33
CA VAL A 84 12.21 8.72 9.40
C VAL A 84 12.87 10.04 9.81
N MET A 85 13.82 10.01 10.75
CA MET A 85 14.56 11.23 11.14
C MET A 85 15.45 11.74 10.01
N GLU A 86 16.08 10.87 9.25
CA GLU A 86 16.81 11.18 8.03
C GLU A 86 15.90 11.84 6.99
N MET A 87 14.77 11.22 6.66
CA MET A 87 13.82 11.77 5.67
C MET A 87 13.30 13.15 6.07
N LEU A 88 13.16 13.44 7.38
CA LEU A 88 12.81 14.77 7.86
C LEU A 88 13.89 15.81 7.59
N SER A 89 15.15 15.44 7.44
CA SER A 89 16.25 16.36 7.12
C SER A 89 16.21 16.83 5.66
N TYR A 90 15.55 16.08 4.79
CA TYR A 90 15.40 16.41 3.36
C TYR A 90 14.20 17.31 3.05
N VAL A 91 13.39 17.63 4.04
CA VAL A 91 12.31 18.60 3.89
C VAL A 91 12.92 20.00 3.71
N GLU A 92 12.64 20.64 2.59
CA GLU A 92 13.12 21.98 2.29
C GLU A 92 12.64 23.03 3.34
N PRO A 93 13.34 24.17 3.50
CA PRO A 93 12.99 25.17 4.51
C PRO A 93 11.54 25.67 4.43
N ASP A 94 10.99 25.73 3.22
CA ASP A 94 9.61 26.14 2.97
C ASP A 94 8.57 25.03 3.25
N GLY A 95 9.03 23.83 3.63
CA GLY A 95 8.19 22.68 3.94
C GLY A 95 7.93 21.73 2.76
N THR A 96 8.55 21.98 1.61
CA THR A 96 8.44 21.10 0.44
C THR A 96 9.23 19.82 0.68
N LEU A 97 8.64 18.70 0.25
CA LEU A 97 9.29 17.40 0.18
C LEU A 97 8.92 16.76 -1.16
N SER A 98 9.89 16.62 -2.05
CA SER A 98 9.71 16.09 -3.41
C SER A 98 11.02 15.48 -3.89
N SER A 99 10.97 14.39 -4.64
CA SER A 99 12.13 13.83 -5.33
C SER A 99 12.38 14.49 -6.71
N TYR A 100 11.44 15.34 -7.17
CA TYR A 100 11.44 15.96 -8.49
C TYR A 100 12.30 17.20 -8.54
N ILE A 101 12.90 17.44 -9.72
CA ILE A 101 13.49 18.75 -10.04
C ILE A 101 12.42 19.84 -9.92
N LYS A 102 12.83 21.05 -9.56
CA LYS A 102 11.91 22.12 -9.20
C LYS A 102 10.91 22.47 -10.32
N GLU A 103 11.38 22.43 -11.56
CA GLU A 103 10.64 22.81 -12.77
C GLU A 103 9.54 21.80 -13.12
N GLU A 104 9.69 20.55 -12.72
CA GLU A 104 8.72 19.48 -13.02
C GLU A 104 7.87 19.06 -11.80
N ARG A 105 7.91 19.83 -10.72
CA ARG A 105 7.03 19.59 -9.57
C ARG A 105 5.57 19.74 -9.96
N PHE A 106 4.73 18.90 -9.37
CA PHE A 106 3.30 18.75 -9.70
C PHE A 106 3.07 18.33 -11.15
N THR A 107 3.92 17.45 -11.65
CA THR A 107 3.74 16.74 -12.93
C THR A 107 3.96 15.22 -12.72
N GLY A 108 3.55 14.42 -13.68
CA GLY A 108 3.83 12.99 -13.73
C GLY A 108 3.49 12.24 -12.43
N TRP A 109 4.51 11.75 -11.74
CA TRP A 109 4.38 10.98 -10.50
C TRP A 109 4.76 11.79 -9.24
N ASP A 110 4.99 13.10 -9.32
CA ASP A 110 5.41 13.89 -8.16
C ASP A 110 4.39 13.83 -7.01
N MET A 111 3.09 13.98 -7.32
CA MET A 111 2.04 13.87 -6.29
C MET A 111 1.99 12.47 -5.66
N TRP A 112 2.25 11.44 -6.43
CA TRP A 112 2.36 10.06 -5.96
C TRP A 112 3.54 9.87 -5.00
N SER A 113 4.71 10.39 -5.38
CA SER A 113 5.92 10.37 -4.54
C SER A 113 5.69 11.10 -3.21
N ARG A 114 5.08 12.29 -3.25
CA ARG A 114 4.69 13.07 -2.06
C ARG A 114 3.69 12.30 -1.18
N LYS A 115 2.68 11.68 -1.79
CA LYS A 115 1.71 10.84 -1.09
C LYS A 115 2.40 9.74 -0.30
N TYR A 116 3.33 9.00 -0.93
CA TYR A 116 4.03 7.91 -0.26
C TYR A 116 4.96 8.39 0.84
N ALA A 117 5.68 9.48 0.65
CA ALA A 117 6.44 10.10 1.73
C ALA A 117 5.56 10.43 2.94
N MET A 118 4.37 11.00 2.71
CA MET A 118 3.40 11.29 3.76
C MET A 118 2.82 10.01 4.40
N ILE A 119 2.58 8.95 3.64
CA ILE A 119 2.15 7.63 4.15
C ILE A 119 3.23 7.03 5.05
N GLY A 120 4.51 7.09 4.68
CA GLY A 120 5.62 6.62 5.52
C GLY A 120 5.64 7.33 6.87
N PHE A 121 5.46 8.65 6.88
CA PHE A 121 5.35 9.42 8.13
C PHE A 121 4.11 9.06 8.96
N LEU A 122 2.93 8.89 8.33
CA LEU A 122 1.71 8.46 9.01
C LEU A 122 1.87 7.07 9.63
N SER A 123 2.51 6.16 8.91
CA SER A 123 2.79 4.80 9.41
C SER A 123 3.71 4.83 10.62
N TYR A 124 4.76 5.65 10.60
CA TYR A 124 5.63 5.84 11.76
C TYR A 124 4.89 6.44 12.95
N LEU A 125 3.99 7.41 12.75
CA LEU A 125 3.19 7.98 13.84
C LEU A 125 2.37 6.91 14.58
N SER A 126 1.93 5.85 13.89
CA SER A 126 1.16 4.76 14.50
C SER A 126 1.98 3.84 15.41
N ILE A 127 3.32 3.86 15.31
CA ILE A 127 4.22 3.03 16.12
C ILE A 127 5.15 3.83 17.02
N SER A 128 5.26 5.14 16.83
CA SER A 128 6.23 5.99 17.53
C SER A 128 5.98 5.98 19.04
N LYS A 129 7.06 5.78 19.80
CA LYS A 129 7.06 5.74 21.27
C LYS A 129 7.35 7.11 21.92
N TYR A 130 7.86 8.07 21.14
CA TYR A 130 8.39 9.33 21.67
C TYR A 130 7.57 10.53 21.18
N GLU A 131 6.88 11.19 22.10
CA GLU A 131 6.01 12.33 21.79
C GLU A 131 6.73 13.51 21.11
N GLY A 132 8.00 13.76 21.47
CA GLY A 132 8.82 14.78 20.79
C GLY A 132 9.01 14.49 19.29
N LYS A 133 9.26 13.21 18.95
CA LYS A 133 9.41 12.77 17.55
C LYS A 133 8.08 12.79 16.82
N LYS A 134 6.98 12.34 17.45
CA LYS A 134 5.63 12.45 16.88
C LYS A 134 5.31 13.88 16.50
N ARG A 135 5.51 14.85 17.44
CA ARG A 135 5.27 16.28 17.16
C ARG A 135 6.11 16.80 15.99
N LYS A 136 7.39 16.40 15.91
CA LYS A 136 8.27 16.78 14.80
C LYS A 136 7.75 16.27 13.45
N VAL A 137 7.41 14.99 13.38
CA VAL A 137 6.85 14.36 12.16
C VAL A 137 5.53 15.01 11.77
N LEU A 138 4.61 15.18 12.72
CA LEU A 138 3.31 15.81 12.46
C LEU A 138 3.44 17.26 11.98
N SER A 139 4.38 18.02 12.53
CA SER A 139 4.68 19.37 12.07
C SER A 139 5.10 19.41 10.60
N ARG A 140 5.96 18.46 10.19
CA ARG A 140 6.43 18.35 8.79
C ARG A 140 5.34 17.89 7.85
N LEU A 141 4.51 16.91 8.26
CA LEU A 141 3.32 16.52 7.50
C LEU A 141 2.37 17.69 7.23
N LYS A 142 2.09 18.51 8.27
CA LYS A 142 1.25 19.71 8.13
C LYS A 142 1.85 20.72 7.16
N LYS A 143 3.18 20.94 7.18
CA LYS A 143 3.86 21.82 6.25
C LYS A 143 3.74 21.32 4.81
N GLN A 144 4.05 20.04 4.57
CA GLN A 144 3.92 19.43 3.25
C GLN A 144 2.48 19.51 2.72
N ALA A 145 1.49 19.15 3.54
CA ALA A 145 0.07 19.27 3.18
C ALA A 145 -0.30 20.70 2.81
N SER A 146 0.16 21.70 3.58
CA SER A 146 -0.11 23.10 3.32
C SER A 146 0.54 23.59 2.01
N LYS A 147 1.74 23.10 1.68
CA LYS A 147 2.41 23.40 0.40
C LYS A 147 1.63 22.87 -0.79
N ILE A 148 1.16 21.62 -0.71
CA ILE A 148 0.32 21.05 -1.75
C ILE A 148 -0.97 21.85 -1.91
N MET A 149 -1.69 22.16 -0.83
CA MET A 149 -2.93 22.93 -0.84
C MET A 149 -2.74 24.38 -1.35
N LYS A 150 -1.54 24.95 -1.20
CA LYS A 150 -1.21 26.26 -1.77
C LYS A 150 -1.09 26.21 -3.29
N ALA A 151 -0.52 25.14 -3.83
CA ALA A 151 -0.28 24.96 -5.26
C ALA A 151 -1.48 24.35 -6.00
N ILE A 152 -2.25 23.49 -5.33
CA ILE A 152 -3.31 22.65 -5.90
C ILE A 152 -4.67 23.07 -5.32
N GLY A 153 -5.70 23.09 -6.17
CA GLY A 153 -7.07 23.39 -5.74
C GLY A 153 -7.84 24.22 -6.76
N LYS A 154 -9.01 24.72 -6.35
CA LYS A 154 -9.77 25.70 -7.11
C LYS A 154 -9.27 27.12 -6.77
N GLY A 155 -9.22 28.00 -7.76
CA GLY A 155 -8.86 29.40 -7.57
C GLY A 155 -7.68 29.85 -8.44
N ARG A 156 -7.53 31.18 -8.53
CA ARG A 156 -6.50 31.82 -9.39
C ARG A 156 -5.09 31.38 -8.95
N GLY A 157 -4.29 30.95 -9.89
CA GLY A 157 -2.89 30.55 -9.66
C GLY A 157 -2.70 29.15 -9.06
N LYS A 158 -3.78 28.37 -8.89
CA LYS A 158 -3.71 26.97 -8.48
C LYS A 158 -3.90 26.05 -9.68
N LYS A 159 -3.20 24.92 -9.65
CA LYS A 159 -3.36 23.84 -10.61
C LYS A 159 -4.47 22.88 -10.13
N ASP A 160 -5.30 22.38 -11.05
CA ASP A 160 -6.26 21.33 -10.67
C ASP A 160 -5.51 20.03 -10.33
N ILE A 161 -6.05 19.24 -9.39
CA ILE A 161 -5.43 17.97 -8.98
C ILE A 161 -5.31 17.01 -10.16
N LEU A 162 -6.29 16.97 -11.05
CA LEU A 162 -6.30 16.11 -12.22
C LEU A 162 -5.38 16.62 -13.35
N ASP A 163 -4.87 17.83 -13.26
CA ASP A 163 -3.87 18.38 -14.18
C ASP A 163 -2.43 18.24 -13.66
N THR A 164 -2.24 17.72 -12.44
CA THR A 164 -0.90 17.46 -11.89
C THR A 164 -0.27 16.18 -12.41
N SER A 165 -0.99 15.43 -13.23
CA SER A 165 -0.49 14.27 -13.96
C SER A 165 -1.28 14.10 -15.25
N ASN A 166 -0.65 13.57 -16.27
CA ASN A 166 -1.30 13.14 -17.51
C ASN A 166 -1.30 11.61 -17.66
N ILE A 167 -0.99 10.91 -16.58
CA ILE A 167 -0.82 9.45 -16.55
C ILE A 167 -2.07 8.84 -15.93
N TYR A 168 -2.65 7.85 -16.61
CA TYR A 168 -3.78 7.05 -16.09
C TYR A 168 -4.94 7.88 -15.52
N GLY A 169 -5.35 8.92 -16.23
CA GLY A 169 -6.45 9.80 -15.76
C GLY A 169 -6.13 10.56 -14.48
N SER A 170 -4.86 10.69 -14.12
CA SER A 170 -4.39 11.34 -12.87
C SER A 170 -4.81 10.63 -11.57
N LEU A 171 -5.17 9.33 -11.64
CA LEU A 171 -5.46 8.50 -10.47
C LEU A 171 -4.35 8.55 -9.43
N ASN A 172 -3.08 8.52 -9.89
CA ASN A 172 -1.90 8.62 -9.03
C ASN A 172 -1.92 9.91 -8.18
N SER A 173 -2.35 11.02 -8.73
CA SER A 173 -2.47 12.30 -8.01
C SER A 173 -3.68 12.35 -7.10
N ALA A 174 -4.86 11.96 -7.59
CA ALA A 174 -6.12 11.97 -6.83
C ALA A 174 -6.07 11.04 -5.62
N SER A 175 -5.30 9.95 -5.68
CA SER A 175 -5.15 8.96 -4.60
C SER A 175 -4.53 9.51 -3.30
N ILE A 176 -4.03 10.76 -3.29
CA ILE A 176 -3.61 11.44 -2.05
C ILE A 176 -4.80 11.77 -1.12
N LEU A 177 -6.03 11.61 -1.60
CA LEU A 177 -7.27 11.80 -0.84
C LEU A 177 -7.20 11.17 0.56
N GLY A 178 -6.79 9.89 0.64
CA GLY A 178 -6.70 9.17 1.91
C GLY A 178 -5.76 9.82 2.93
N VAL A 179 -4.66 10.43 2.47
CA VAL A 179 -3.69 11.15 3.32
C VAL A 179 -4.34 12.39 3.95
N TYR A 180 -5.12 13.16 3.19
CA TYR A 180 -5.78 14.35 3.72
C TYR A 180 -6.87 14.01 4.73
N VAL A 181 -7.63 12.95 4.50
CA VAL A 181 -8.61 12.47 5.50
C VAL A 181 -7.91 11.96 6.76
N ALA A 182 -6.79 11.23 6.61
CA ALA A 182 -6.00 10.81 7.76
C ALA A 182 -5.46 11.99 8.58
N LEU A 183 -4.99 13.04 7.91
CA LEU A 183 -4.57 14.29 8.59
C LEU A 183 -5.73 14.98 9.31
N TYR A 184 -6.92 15.01 8.72
CA TYR A 184 -8.11 15.53 9.39
C TYR A 184 -8.42 14.71 10.65
N ASN A 185 -8.48 13.39 10.54
CA ASN A 185 -8.78 12.50 11.67
C ASN A 185 -7.75 12.64 12.80
N LEU A 186 -6.48 12.84 12.44
CA LEU A 186 -5.38 12.98 13.41
C LEU A 186 -5.34 14.35 14.10
N THR A 187 -5.83 15.42 13.43
CA THR A 187 -5.61 16.80 13.88
C THR A 187 -6.90 17.59 14.18
N GLY A 188 -8.05 17.13 13.71
CA GLY A 188 -9.31 17.87 13.73
C GLY A 188 -9.35 19.13 12.84
N ILE A 189 -8.30 19.40 12.06
CA ILE A 189 -8.17 20.63 11.28
C ILE A 189 -9.01 20.54 10.01
N LYS A 190 -10.12 21.26 9.97
CA LYS A 190 -11.16 21.23 8.94
C LYS A 190 -10.62 21.44 7.51
N LYS A 191 -9.64 22.31 7.29
CA LYS A 191 -9.07 22.57 5.96
C LYS A 191 -8.57 21.32 5.22
N TYR A 192 -8.18 20.27 5.94
CA TYR A 192 -7.76 19.01 5.32
C TYR A 192 -8.97 18.24 4.77
N LEU A 193 -10.09 18.23 5.50
CA LEU A 193 -11.33 17.63 5.02
C LEU A 193 -11.92 18.46 3.87
N ASP A 194 -11.82 19.79 3.91
CA ASP A 194 -12.26 20.66 2.81
C ASP A 194 -11.46 20.39 1.53
N PHE A 195 -10.13 20.17 1.65
CA PHE A 195 -9.30 19.79 0.51
C PHE A 195 -9.64 18.36 0.00
N ALA A 196 -9.92 17.41 0.90
CA ALA A 196 -10.44 16.10 0.52
C ALA A 196 -11.77 16.22 -0.24
N THR A 197 -12.68 17.09 0.19
CA THR A 197 -13.94 17.40 -0.52
C THR A 197 -13.68 17.93 -1.93
N TYR A 198 -12.68 18.79 -2.09
CA TYR A 198 -12.27 19.27 -3.41
C TYR A 198 -11.79 18.11 -4.29
N ILE A 199 -10.94 17.21 -3.78
CA ILE A 199 -10.45 16.07 -4.55
C ILE A 199 -11.61 15.14 -4.97
N VAL A 200 -12.55 14.85 -4.07
CA VAL A 200 -13.75 14.04 -4.41
C VAL A 200 -14.59 14.73 -5.47
N SER A 201 -14.77 16.06 -5.36
CA SER A 201 -15.55 16.84 -6.34
C SER A 201 -14.92 16.92 -7.73
N SER A 202 -13.66 16.50 -7.90
CA SER A 202 -13.02 16.39 -9.22
C SER A 202 -13.37 15.12 -9.98
N GLY A 203 -14.11 14.18 -9.36
CA GLY A 203 -14.44 12.88 -9.95
C GLY A 203 -13.34 11.82 -9.78
N LEU A 204 -12.21 12.15 -9.18
CA LEU A 204 -11.05 11.28 -8.90
C LEU A 204 -10.28 10.79 -10.13
N SER A 205 -10.79 10.99 -11.34
CA SER A 205 -10.15 10.63 -12.61
C SER A 205 -10.50 11.62 -13.71
N LYS A 206 -9.55 11.91 -14.59
CA LYS A 206 -9.73 12.89 -15.68
C LYS A 206 -10.67 12.32 -16.77
N GLY A 207 -11.80 13.01 -16.94
CA GLY A 207 -12.77 12.67 -17.98
C GLY A 207 -13.74 11.54 -17.62
N GLU A 208 -13.85 11.19 -16.33
CA GLU A 208 -14.84 10.30 -15.78
C GLU A 208 -15.06 10.60 -14.29
N ASP A 209 -16.18 10.15 -13.73
CA ASP A 209 -16.47 10.23 -12.30
C ASP A 209 -16.53 8.81 -11.72
N LEU A 210 -15.52 8.48 -10.89
CA LEU A 210 -15.39 7.13 -10.35
C LEU A 210 -16.51 6.74 -9.39
N VAL A 211 -17.10 7.71 -8.68
CA VAL A 211 -18.23 7.46 -7.77
C VAL A 211 -19.46 7.04 -8.58
N SER A 212 -19.76 7.79 -9.62
CA SER A 212 -20.88 7.48 -10.53
C SER A 212 -20.67 6.16 -11.26
N ASN A 213 -19.44 5.89 -11.73
CA ASN A 213 -19.10 4.62 -12.38
C ASN A 213 -19.29 3.42 -11.43
N ALA A 214 -18.88 3.56 -10.18
CA ALA A 214 -19.04 2.51 -9.19
C ALA A 214 -20.50 2.21 -8.85
N LEU A 215 -21.35 3.24 -8.79
CA LEU A 215 -22.77 3.09 -8.48
C LEU A 215 -23.62 2.65 -9.68
N LYS A 216 -23.09 2.79 -10.90
CA LYS A 216 -23.83 2.40 -12.12
C LYS A 216 -23.84 0.88 -12.26
N GLU A 217 -25.03 0.30 -12.39
CA GLU A 217 -25.23 -1.13 -12.65
C GLU A 217 -24.56 -1.57 -13.97
N GLY A 218 -24.01 -2.78 -14.01
CA GLY A 218 -23.33 -3.34 -15.18
C GLY A 218 -22.02 -2.63 -15.60
N SER A 219 -21.56 -1.67 -14.82
CA SER A 219 -20.32 -0.93 -15.10
C SER A 219 -19.16 -1.46 -14.24
N TYR A 220 -18.23 -2.16 -14.84
CA TYR A 220 -17.09 -2.79 -14.16
C TYR A 220 -15.79 -2.00 -14.37
N PRO A 221 -14.82 -2.05 -13.43
CA PRO A 221 -13.55 -1.29 -13.51
C PRO A 221 -12.76 -1.52 -14.79
N TYR A 222 -12.77 -2.73 -15.36
CA TYR A 222 -12.10 -3.03 -16.62
C TYR A 222 -12.75 -2.34 -17.85
N MET A 223 -13.97 -1.83 -17.71
CA MET A 223 -14.69 -1.08 -18.76
C MET A 223 -14.46 0.44 -18.67
N TRP A 224 -13.92 0.93 -17.55
CA TRP A 224 -13.79 2.36 -17.35
C TRP A 224 -12.65 2.94 -18.17
N LYS A 225 -12.63 4.27 -18.33
CA LYS A 225 -11.63 4.96 -19.11
C LYS A 225 -10.23 4.77 -18.54
N SER A 226 -10.08 4.93 -17.23
CA SER A 226 -8.85 4.66 -16.50
C SER A 226 -8.97 3.29 -15.85
N LYS A 227 -7.99 2.42 -16.10
CA LYS A 227 -8.03 1.01 -15.64
C LYS A 227 -6.89 0.65 -14.69
N LYS A 228 -6.03 1.62 -14.36
CA LYS A 228 -4.86 1.38 -13.51
C LYS A 228 -5.29 0.98 -12.11
N ALA A 229 -5.12 -0.30 -11.79
CA ALA A 229 -5.79 -0.94 -10.66
C ALA A 229 -5.29 -0.42 -9.31
N TYR A 230 -3.97 -0.37 -9.10
CA TYR A 230 -3.41 0.03 -7.81
C TYR A 230 -3.82 1.45 -7.39
N GLU A 231 -3.68 2.41 -8.29
CA GLU A 231 -4.01 3.80 -8.06
C GLU A 231 -5.52 3.99 -7.85
N MET A 232 -6.34 3.28 -8.62
CA MET A 232 -7.79 3.33 -8.49
C MET A 232 -8.26 2.78 -7.14
N ILE A 233 -7.74 1.62 -6.71
CA ILE A 233 -8.05 1.06 -5.38
C ILE A 233 -7.65 2.05 -4.28
N ALA A 234 -6.51 2.73 -4.44
CA ALA A 234 -6.08 3.74 -3.48
C ALA A 234 -7.01 4.98 -3.45
N CYS A 235 -7.62 5.36 -4.58
CA CYS A 235 -8.66 6.39 -4.63
C CYS A 235 -9.91 5.94 -3.86
N PHE A 236 -10.39 4.71 -4.09
CA PHE A 236 -11.55 4.17 -3.38
C PHE A 236 -11.30 3.98 -1.88
N GLN A 237 -10.09 3.60 -1.47
CA GLN A 237 -9.73 3.57 -0.05
C GLN A 237 -9.81 4.98 0.59
N GLY A 238 -9.29 5.99 -0.10
CA GLY A 238 -9.43 7.38 0.33
C GLY A 238 -10.90 7.83 0.38
N LEU A 239 -11.72 7.37 -0.57
CA LEU A 239 -13.15 7.66 -0.63
C LEU A 239 -13.92 7.01 0.55
N LEU A 240 -13.57 5.78 0.96
CA LEU A 240 -14.11 5.17 2.17
C LEU A 240 -13.85 6.04 3.40
N TYR A 241 -12.60 6.44 3.60
CA TYR A 241 -12.23 7.30 4.72
C TYR A 241 -12.99 8.64 4.69
N TYR A 242 -13.15 9.22 3.49
CA TYR A 242 -13.90 10.45 3.29
C TYR A 242 -15.38 10.27 3.63
N GLY A 243 -16.04 9.23 3.10
CA GLY A 243 -17.44 8.92 3.37
C GLY A 243 -17.72 8.72 4.86
N VAL A 244 -16.82 8.02 5.56
CA VAL A 244 -16.89 7.83 7.02
C VAL A 244 -16.71 9.16 7.77
N ALA A 245 -15.73 9.97 7.41
CA ALA A 245 -15.45 11.27 8.06
C ALA A 245 -16.59 12.28 7.85
N LYS A 246 -17.23 12.26 6.68
CA LYS A 246 -18.36 13.10 6.32
C LYS A 246 -19.71 12.55 6.80
N LYS A 247 -19.76 11.26 7.18
CA LYS A 247 -21.02 10.49 7.44
C LYS A 247 -21.95 10.48 6.23
N GLU A 248 -21.37 10.38 5.03
CA GLU A 248 -22.10 10.37 3.77
C GLU A 248 -22.15 8.95 3.18
N GLN A 249 -23.30 8.27 3.30
CA GLN A 249 -23.49 6.87 2.94
C GLN A 249 -23.21 6.60 1.45
N ARG A 250 -23.55 7.51 0.55
CA ARG A 250 -23.32 7.39 -0.89
C ARG A 250 -21.89 6.97 -1.25
N TYR A 251 -20.90 7.54 -0.56
CA TYR A 251 -19.50 7.22 -0.84
C TYR A 251 -19.10 5.85 -0.32
N ILE A 252 -19.68 5.44 0.81
CA ILE A 252 -19.48 4.11 1.38
C ILE A 252 -20.10 3.06 0.44
N ASP A 253 -21.31 3.31 -0.08
CA ASP A 253 -21.98 2.43 -1.03
C ASP A 253 -21.19 2.32 -2.36
N ALA A 254 -20.63 3.43 -2.84
CA ALA A 254 -19.77 3.41 -4.02
C ALA A 254 -18.52 2.54 -3.81
N VAL A 255 -17.92 2.59 -2.61
CA VAL A 255 -16.75 1.74 -2.29
C VAL A 255 -17.16 0.28 -2.16
N ALA A 256 -18.27 -0.02 -1.50
CA ALA A 256 -18.80 -1.38 -1.40
C ALA A 256 -19.09 -1.96 -2.79
N SER A 257 -19.80 -1.21 -3.64
CA SER A 257 -20.06 -1.60 -5.03
C SER A 257 -18.77 -1.81 -5.83
N PHE A 258 -17.80 -0.93 -5.70
CA PHE A 258 -16.49 -1.10 -6.34
C PHE A 258 -15.79 -2.40 -5.92
N VAL A 259 -15.76 -2.71 -4.61
CA VAL A 259 -15.15 -3.96 -4.12
C VAL A 259 -15.86 -5.18 -4.68
N HIS A 260 -17.20 -5.18 -4.69
CA HIS A 260 -17.99 -6.29 -5.29
C HIS A 260 -17.67 -6.44 -6.77
N LYS A 261 -17.67 -5.36 -7.55
CA LYS A 261 -17.35 -5.38 -8.98
C LYS A 261 -15.94 -5.89 -9.28
N VAL A 262 -14.95 -5.49 -8.49
CA VAL A 262 -13.58 -6.02 -8.60
C VAL A 262 -13.58 -7.52 -8.27
N ALA A 263 -14.29 -7.93 -7.22
CA ALA A 263 -14.36 -9.34 -6.85
C ALA A 263 -15.03 -10.22 -7.91
N GLU A 264 -16.01 -9.68 -8.63
CA GLU A 264 -16.71 -10.39 -9.71
C GLU A 264 -15.87 -10.44 -11.00
N SER A 265 -15.21 -9.35 -11.36
CA SER A 265 -14.58 -9.21 -12.69
C SER A 265 -13.07 -9.46 -12.72
N ASP A 266 -12.37 -9.12 -11.65
CA ASP A 266 -10.89 -9.10 -11.68
C ASP A 266 -10.22 -9.94 -10.59
N PHE A 267 -10.98 -10.56 -9.70
CA PHE A 267 -10.47 -11.44 -8.66
C PHE A 267 -10.25 -12.85 -9.22
N THR A 268 -9.01 -13.26 -9.35
CA THR A 268 -8.66 -14.60 -9.85
C THR A 268 -8.89 -15.68 -8.79
N ILE A 269 -8.85 -16.95 -9.18
CA ILE A 269 -9.03 -18.09 -8.27
C ILE A 269 -8.01 -18.09 -7.11
N VAL A 270 -6.84 -17.51 -7.32
CA VAL A 270 -5.81 -17.36 -6.27
C VAL A 270 -5.93 -16.03 -5.51
N GLY A 271 -6.92 -15.21 -5.80
CA GLY A 271 -7.13 -13.92 -5.16
C GLY A 271 -6.21 -12.80 -5.63
N GLY A 272 -5.36 -13.05 -6.61
CA GLY A 272 -4.55 -12.00 -7.22
C GLY A 272 -5.35 -11.18 -8.23
N ILE A 273 -4.94 -9.94 -8.45
CA ILE A 273 -5.58 -8.96 -9.32
C ILE A 273 -4.50 -8.25 -10.14
N GLY A 274 -4.89 -7.66 -11.28
CA GLY A 274 -3.98 -6.81 -12.05
C GLY A 274 -3.05 -7.58 -12.97
N THR A 275 -3.59 -8.55 -13.69
CA THR A 275 -2.91 -9.19 -14.82
C THR A 275 -2.60 -8.15 -15.91
N GLU A 276 -1.61 -8.43 -16.75
CA GLU A 276 -1.25 -7.62 -17.91
C GLU A 276 -1.08 -6.12 -17.60
N SER A 277 0.08 -5.76 -17.06
CA SER A 277 0.48 -4.35 -16.84
C SER A 277 -0.30 -3.62 -15.75
N GLU A 278 -0.75 -4.34 -14.72
CA GLU A 278 -1.36 -3.75 -13.50
C GLU A 278 -2.72 -3.09 -13.75
N PHE A 279 -3.43 -3.50 -14.79
CA PHE A 279 -4.76 -2.97 -15.10
C PHE A 279 -5.87 -3.92 -14.65
N PHE A 280 -7.05 -3.36 -14.41
CA PHE A 280 -8.28 -4.13 -14.44
C PHE A 280 -8.54 -4.58 -15.87
N ASN A 281 -8.65 -5.87 -16.11
CA ASN A 281 -8.74 -6.46 -17.43
C ASN A 281 -9.64 -7.70 -17.50
N ASN A 282 -10.61 -7.80 -16.59
CA ASN A 282 -11.48 -8.95 -16.44
C ASN A 282 -10.71 -10.23 -16.09
N SER A 283 -9.80 -10.13 -15.15
CA SER A 283 -8.86 -11.21 -14.76
C SER A 283 -9.56 -12.46 -14.23
N SER A 284 -10.83 -12.36 -13.77
CA SER A 284 -11.64 -13.52 -13.35
C SER A 284 -11.87 -14.50 -14.49
N LEU A 285 -11.94 -14.03 -15.75
CA LEU A 285 -12.05 -14.87 -16.95
C LEU A 285 -10.68 -15.28 -17.49
N THR A 286 -9.73 -14.35 -17.55
CA THR A 286 -8.43 -14.60 -18.18
C THR A 286 -7.49 -15.39 -17.27
N GLN A 287 -7.69 -15.29 -15.96
CA GLN A 287 -6.83 -15.89 -14.95
C GLN A 287 -5.34 -15.55 -15.18
N VAL A 288 -4.42 -16.35 -14.67
CA VAL A 288 -3.00 -16.23 -14.98
C VAL A 288 -2.66 -17.13 -16.14
N ASN A 289 -2.53 -16.57 -17.34
CA ASN A 289 -2.14 -17.32 -18.51
C ASN A 289 -0.60 -17.51 -18.53
N PRO A 290 -0.08 -18.73 -18.44
CA PRO A 290 1.37 -18.98 -18.42
C PRO A 290 2.06 -18.70 -19.77
N SER A 291 1.31 -18.62 -20.87
CA SER A 291 1.86 -18.37 -22.21
C SER A 291 1.91 -16.89 -22.59
N SER A 292 1.16 -16.03 -21.90
CA SER A 292 1.15 -14.60 -22.11
C SER A 292 2.03 -13.88 -21.06
N LYS A 293 1.92 -12.57 -20.92
CA LYS A 293 2.66 -11.80 -19.90
C LYS A 293 2.17 -12.22 -18.52
N PRO A 294 2.89 -13.08 -17.83
CA PRO A 294 2.40 -13.72 -16.61
C PRO A 294 2.58 -12.80 -15.41
N GLY A 295 1.72 -12.97 -14.45
CA GLY A 295 1.84 -12.43 -13.13
C GLY A 295 0.63 -11.61 -12.73
N LEU A 296 0.28 -11.75 -11.46
CA LEU A 296 -0.67 -10.91 -10.77
C LEU A 296 0.13 -9.95 -9.91
N GLU A 297 -0.07 -8.66 -10.10
CA GLU A 297 0.77 -7.67 -9.43
C GLU A 297 0.54 -7.68 -7.91
N THR A 298 1.61 -7.95 -7.16
CA THR A 298 1.55 -7.99 -5.69
C THR A 298 1.10 -6.65 -5.09
N CYS A 299 1.49 -5.51 -5.69
CA CYS A 299 1.03 -4.21 -5.24
C CYS A 299 -0.49 -4.08 -5.30
N VAL A 300 -1.12 -4.51 -6.40
CA VAL A 300 -2.59 -4.46 -6.58
C VAL A 300 -3.26 -5.36 -5.56
N THR A 301 -2.79 -6.60 -5.41
CA THR A 301 -3.29 -7.54 -4.41
C THR A 301 -3.23 -6.96 -3.00
N VAL A 302 -2.09 -6.43 -2.59
CA VAL A 302 -1.89 -5.84 -1.25
C VAL A 302 -2.75 -4.59 -1.04
N GLN A 303 -2.91 -3.76 -2.07
CA GLN A 303 -3.76 -2.57 -1.95
C GLN A 303 -5.24 -2.95 -1.85
N PHE A 304 -5.66 -4.00 -2.56
CA PHE A 304 -7.03 -4.51 -2.44
C PHE A 304 -7.26 -5.19 -1.08
N MET A 305 -6.27 -5.94 -0.56
CA MET A 305 -6.30 -6.44 0.82
C MET A 305 -6.49 -5.30 1.82
N SER A 306 -5.76 -4.19 1.65
CA SER A 306 -5.89 -3.02 2.53
C SER A 306 -7.29 -2.42 2.48
N LEU A 307 -7.90 -2.29 1.29
CA LEU A 307 -9.28 -1.81 1.14
C LEU A 307 -10.29 -2.78 1.74
N CYS A 308 -10.18 -4.08 1.47
CA CYS A 308 -11.07 -5.11 2.04
C CYS A 308 -10.96 -5.15 3.57
N PHE A 309 -9.76 -4.95 4.12
CA PHE A 309 -9.56 -4.87 5.56
C PHE A 309 -10.26 -3.65 6.18
N ASP A 310 -10.16 -2.48 5.55
CA ASP A 310 -10.89 -1.31 6.01
C ASP A 310 -12.41 -1.48 5.90
N MET A 311 -12.90 -2.14 4.83
CA MET A 311 -14.32 -2.50 4.69
C MET A 311 -14.77 -3.48 5.77
N LEU A 312 -13.98 -4.51 6.08
CA LEU A 312 -14.23 -5.43 7.19
C LEU A 312 -14.32 -4.68 8.53
N ARG A 313 -13.35 -3.81 8.80
CA ARG A 313 -13.32 -3.02 10.04
C ARG A 313 -14.50 -2.05 10.17
N PHE A 314 -14.96 -1.53 9.06
CA PHE A 314 -16.09 -0.60 9.02
C PHE A 314 -17.43 -1.33 9.19
N SER A 315 -17.66 -2.40 8.44
CA SER A 315 -18.98 -3.05 8.31
C SER A 315 -19.15 -4.31 9.17
N GLY A 316 -18.06 -4.97 9.56
CA GLY A 316 -18.12 -6.28 10.21
C GLY A 316 -18.55 -7.43 9.29
N ASN A 317 -18.66 -7.20 7.98
CA ASN A 317 -19.15 -8.20 7.03
C ASN A 317 -18.07 -9.23 6.70
N GLY A 318 -18.34 -10.51 7.00
CA GLY A 318 -17.45 -11.65 6.76
C GLY A 318 -17.09 -11.88 5.28
N TYR A 319 -17.83 -11.34 4.34
CA TYR A 319 -17.47 -11.36 2.92
C TYR A 319 -16.08 -10.80 2.66
N TYR A 320 -15.73 -9.67 3.28
CA TYR A 320 -14.39 -9.09 3.15
C TYR A 320 -13.31 -9.95 3.82
N ALA A 321 -13.65 -10.66 4.90
CA ALA A 321 -12.73 -11.61 5.53
C ALA A 321 -12.40 -12.78 4.61
N SER A 322 -13.38 -13.31 3.88
CA SER A 322 -13.17 -14.37 2.89
C SER A 322 -12.27 -13.94 1.73
N LEU A 323 -12.44 -12.72 1.22
CA LEU A 323 -11.53 -12.18 0.21
C LEU A 323 -10.10 -12.04 0.75
N LEU A 324 -9.96 -11.53 1.99
CA LEU A 324 -8.66 -11.39 2.65
C LEU A 324 -7.97 -12.73 2.86
N GLU A 325 -8.70 -13.76 3.25
CA GLU A 325 -8.17 -15.10 3.43
C GLU A 325 -7.61 -15.66 2.11
N THR A 326 -8.42 -15.61 1.04
CA THR A 326 -8.02 -16.08 -0.29
C THR A 326 -6.77 -15.37 -0.79
N MET A 327 -6.73 -14.04 -0.71
CA MET A 327 -5.56 -13.25 -1.11
C MET A 327 -4.32 -13.59 -0.32
N SER A 328 -4.46 -13.80 0.99
CA SER A 328 -3.33 -14.05 1.88
C SER A 328 -2.66 -15.39 1.59
N TYR A 329 -3.45 -16.46 1.64
CA TYR A 329 -2.90 -17.82 1.57
C TYR A 329 -2.48 -18.24 0.16
N ASN A 330 -2.95 -17.56 -0.87
CA ASN A 330 -2.61 -17.89 -2.24
C ASN A 330 -1.75 -16.80 -2.89
N ALA A 331 -2.35 -15.68 -3.32
CA ALA A 331 -1.64 -14.69 -4.11
C ALA A 331 -0.47 -14.01 -3.36
N LEU A 332 -0.67 -13.61 -2.09
CA LEU A 332 0.37 -12.94 -1.33
C LEU A 332 1.50 -13.89 -0.93
N PHE A 333 1.18 -15.03 -0.29
CA PHE A 333 2.21 -15.98 0.13
C PHE A 333 2.89 -16.63 -1.08
N GLY A 334 2.15 -16.87 -2.16
CA GLY A 334 2.71 -17.39 -3.41
C GLY A 334 3.61 -16.41 -4.16
N ALA A 335 3.59 -15.13 -3.83
CA ALA A 335 4.48 -14.11 -4.39
C ALA A 335 5.77 -13.93 -3.58
N THR A 336 5.93 -14.64 -2.46
CA THR A 336 7.16 -14.56 -1.65
C THR A 336 8.30 -15.38 -2.26
N ASN A 337 9.53 -14.86 -2.12
CA ASN A 337 10.75 -15.55 -2.47
C ASN A 337 11.54 -15.83 -1.19
N ASP A 338 11.40 -17.02 -0.64
CA ASP A 338 12.10 -17.50 0.56
C ASP A 338 13.48 -18.09 0.24
N GLU A 339 13.65 -18.61 -0.96
CA GLU A 339 14.92 -19.09 -1.46
C GLU A 339 15.69 -17.97 -2.19
N ASN A 340 17.03 -18.07 -2.22
CA ASN A 340 17.90 -17.24 -3.08
C ASN A 340 17.73 -17.66 -4.55
N GLN A 341 16.51 -17.63 -5.04
CA GLN A 341 16.28 -17.85 -6.45
C GLN A 341 16.83 -16.63 -7.20
N LYS A 342 17.93 -16.83 -7.89
CA LYS A 342 18.32 -15.95 -8.98
C LYS A 342 17.12 -15.91 -9.92
N MET A 343 16.62 -14.72 -10.25
CA MET A 343 15.68 -14.60 -11.35
C MET A 343 16.34 -15.28 -12.55
N ASP A 344 15.76 -16.37 -13.00
CA ASP A 344 16.32 -17.10 -14.13
C ASP A 344 16.14 -16.24 -15.38
N LEU A 345 17.21 -15.62 -15.80
CA LEU A 345 17.32 -14.98 -17.11
C LEU A 345 17.45 -16.03 -18.21
N ALA A 346 17.33 -17.32 -17.88
CA ALA A 346 17.34 -18.39 -18.86
C ALA A 346 16.33 -18.07 -19.94
N GLU A 347 16.78 -17.86 -21.11
CA GLU A 347 16.11 -17.66 -22.40
C GLU A 347 16.34 -16.28 -23.05
N GLY A 348 17.35 -15.51 -22.66
CA GLY A 348 17.77 -14.34 -23.45
C GLY A 348 16.72 -13.24 -23.60
N ARG A 349 15.68 -13.26 -22.76
CA ARG A 349 14.65 -12.23 -22.77
C ARG A 349 14.97 -11.16 -21.75
N VAL A 350 15.79 -10.21 -22.18
CA VAL A 350 15.92 -8.94 -21.50
C VAL A 350 14.60 -8.20 -21.63
N TRP A 351 13.86 -8.08 -20.53
CA TRP A 351 12.71 -7.20 -20.50
C TRP A 351 13.20 -5.77 -20.36
N ARG A 352 13.09 -5.00 -21.41
CA ARG A 352 13.24 -3.57 -21.36
C ARG A 352 11.98 -2.97 -20.79
N LEU A 353 12.04 -2.55 -19.54
CA LEU A 353 11.08 -1.59 -18.99
C LEU A 353 11.73 -0.22 -19.14
N ASP A 354 11.09 0.67 -19.87
CA ASP A 354 11.48 2.09 -20.03
C ASP A 354 12.92 2.30 -20.55
N GLY A 355 13.44 1.41 -21.41
CA GLY A 355 14.77 1.54 -21.99
C GLY A 355 15.93 1.13 -21.08
N TYR A 356 15.64 0.54 -19.91
CA TYR A 356 16.67 0.00 -19.01
C TYR A 356 16.88 -1.49 -19.26
N ASP A 357 18.14 -1.90 -19.35
CA ASP A 357 18.50 -3.31 -19.27
C ASP A 357 18.10 -3.85 -17.90
N THR A 358 17.58 -5.08 -17.87
CA THR A 358 17.26 -5.74 -16.61
C THR A 358 18.54 -5.84 -15.78
N PRO A 359 18.58 -5.30 -14.57
CA PRO A 359 19.81 -5.30 -13.79
C PRO A 359 20.14 -6.70 -13.31
N PRO A 360 21.42 -6.93 -12.96
CA PRO A 360 21.80 -8.13 -12.24
C PRO A 360 21.01 -8.21 -10.93
N HIS A 361 20.45 -9.39 -10.69
CA HIS A 361 19.45 -9.62 -9.66
C HIS A 361 20.03 -9.61 -8.27
N GLU A 362 19.48 -8.77 -7.42
CA GLU A 362 19.38 -9.09 -6.01
C GLU A 362 18.08 -9.88 -5.81
N SER A 363 18.11 -10.93 -4.98
CA SER A 363 16.90 -11.67 -4.65
C SER A 363 15.95 -10.76 -3.88
N TYR A 364 14.81 -10.43 -4.48
CA TYR A 364 13.75 -9.73 -3.78
C TYR A 364 12.95 -10.71 -2.94
N CYS A 365 12.50 -10.30 -1.76
CA CYS A 365 11.61 -11.10 -0.93
C CYS A 365 10.22 -11.26 -1.54
N PHE A 366 9.85 -10.39 -2.47
CA PHE A 366 8.58 -10.41 -3.18
C PHE A 366 8.74 -10.09 -4.65
N ASP A 367 7.92 -10.77 -5.44
CA ASP A 367 7.64 -10.48 -6.82
C ASP A 367 6.14 -10.37 -7.07
N SER A 368 5.73 -10.26 -8.34
CA SER A 368 4.36 -10.54 -8.72
C SER A 368 4.09 -12.04 -8.63
N TYR A 369 2.88 -12.41 -8.21
CA TYR A 369 2.48 -13.82 -8.25
C TYR A 369 2.50 -14.30 -9.70
N SER A 370 3.18 -15.35 -9.97
CA SER A 370 3.17 -16.03 -11.27
C SER A 370 2.73 -17.49 -11.10
N PRO A 371 2.12 -18.11 -12.13
CA PRO A 371 1.78 -19.52 -12.08
C PRO A 371 3.02 -20.35 -11.72
N LEU A 372 2.82 -21.40 -10.95
CA LEU A 372 3.86 -22.36 -10.58
C LEU A 372 4.32 -23.17 -11.81
N VAL A 373 4.80 -22.48 -12.82
CA VAL A 373 5.49 -23.09 -13.96
C VAL A 373 6.96 -23.04 -13.66
N HIS A 374 7.60 -24.19 -13.69
CA HIS A 374 9.03 -24.35 -13.48
C HIS A 374 9.81 -23.26 -14.21
N GLN A 375 10.70 -22.56 -13.51
CA GLN A 375 11.59 -21.49 -14.02
C GLN A 375 10.92 -20.18 -14.48
N ARG A 376 9.65 -19.92 -14.14
CA ARG A 376 8.98 -18.68 -14.51
C ARG A 376 8.56 -17.79 -13.34
N ARG A 377 9.12 -18.00 -12.17
CA ARG A 377 8.94 -17.06 -11.07
C ARG A 377 9.52 -15.71 -11.47
N ALA A 378 8.79 -14.67 -11.11
CA ALA A 378 9.27 -13.31 -11.21
C ALA A 378 9.39 -12.72 -12.61
N ARG A 379 8.51 -13.07 -13.53
CA ARG A 379 8.31 -12.19 -14.67
C ARG A 379 7.51 -10.99 -14.22
N LEU A 380 8.20 -9.92 -14.29
CA LEU A 380 7.89 -8.55 -14.01
C LEU A 380 6.49 -8.13 -14.42
N VAL A 381 5.58 -8.15 -13.48
CA VAL A 381 4.44 -7.26 -13.48
C VAL A 381 4.70 -6.29 -12.32
N GLY A 382 4.62 -5.00 -12.57
CA GLY A 382 5.00 -3.98 -11.63
C GLY A 382 6.23 -3.17 -12.08
N GLY A 383 6.31 -1.96 -11.59
CA GLY A 383 7.37 -1.04 -11.98
C GLY A 383 8.69 -1.35 -11.28
N TYR A 384 9.76 -1.36 -12.05
CA TYR A 384 11.12 -1.37 -11.55
C TYR A 384 11.79 -0.06 -11.88
N MET A 385 12.56 0.47 -10.94
CA MET A 385 13.39 1.64 -11.20
C MET A 385 14.84 1.36 -10.87
N ARG A 386 15.72 1.81 -11.76
CA ARG A 386 17.15 1.89 -11.46
C ARG A 386 17.37 3.00 -10.46
N LEU A 387 18.00 2.66 -9.36
CA LEU A 387 18.39 3.59 -8.32
C LEU A 387 19.78 4.17 -8.64
N GLN A 388 20.20 5.20 -7.92
CA GLN A 388 21.45 5.91 -8.23
C GLN A 388 22.72 5.10 -8.06
N ASN A 389 22.68 4.04 -7.24
CA ASN A 389 23.77 3.07 -7.10
C ASN A 389 23.74 1.98 -8.22
N ASN A 390 23.01 2.19 -9.31
CA ASN A 390 22.75 1.24 -10.39
C ASN A 390 22.02 -0.05 -9.97
N LYS A 391 21.53 -0.14 -8.72
CA LYS A 391 20.65 -1.23 -8.32
C LYS A 391 19.22 -0.93 -8.76
N SER A 392 18.48 -1.96 -9.09
CA SER A 392 17.04 -1.84 -9.34
C SER A 392 16.24 -2.37 -8.17
N TYR A 393 15.08 -1.79 -7.99
CA TYR A 393 14.15 -2.22 -6.96
C TYR A 393 12.72 -2.21 -7.50
N GLY A 394 11.94 -3.24 -7.19
CA GLY A 394 10.58 -3.40 -7.67
C GLY A 394 9.55 -2.84 -6.72
N CYS A 395 8.47 -2.28 -7.25
CA CYS A 395 7.36 -1.78 -6.44
C CYS A 395 6.70 -2.91 -5.62
N CYS A 396 6.60 -4.14 -6.18
CA CYS A 396 6.06 -5.30 -5.48
C CYS A 396 6.89 -5.68 -4.26
N ALA A 397 8.23 -5.67 -4.38
CA ALA A 397 9.14 -5.90 -3.25
C ALA A 397 8.94 -4.86 -2.14
N ALA A 398 8.81 -3.57 -2.51
CA ALA A 398 8.57 -2.49 -1.55
C ALA A 398 7.22 -2.60 -0.82
N ASN A 399 6.23 -3.26 -1.42
CA ASN A 399 4.86 -3.31 -0.88
C ASN A 399 4.47 -4.65 -0.23
N GLY A 400 5.18 -5.74 -0.56
CA GLY A 400 4.82 -7.09 -0.11
C GLY A 400 4.79 -7.24 1.41
N GLY A 401 5.76 -6.67 2.10
CA GLY A 401 5.80 -6.70 3.57
C GLY A 401 4.65 -5.97 4.25
N TYR A 402 4.05 -4.96 3.59
CA TYR A 402 2.81 -4.35 4.07
C TYR A 402 1.68 -5.38 4.08
N GLY A 403 1.56 -6.18 3.02
CA GLY A 403 0.59 -7.27 2.95
C GLY A 403 0.76 -8.30 4.08
N LEU A 404 2.01 -8.72 4.35
CA LEU A 404 2.28 -9.66 5.46
C LEU A 404 1.89 -9.08 6.82
N GLY A 405 2.19 -7.81 7.06
CA GLY A 405 1.79 -7.12 8.29
C GLY A 405 0.27 -7.04 8.45
N LEU A 406 -0.45 -6.80 7.33
CA LEU A 406 -1.92 -6.82 7.32
C LEU A 406 -2.48 -8.18 7.72
N VAL A 407 -1.90 -9.31 7.27
CA VAL A 407 -2.35 -10.66 7.66
C VAL A 407 -2.34 -10.80 9.18
N SER A 408 -1.30 -10.30 9.85
CA SER A 408 -1.29 -10.26 11.32
C SER A 408 -2.42 -9.38 11.85
N ALA A 409 -2.58 -8.17 11.31
CA ALA A 409 -3.52 -7.18 11.82
C ALA A 409 -4.98 -7.64 11.75
N PHE A 410 -5.39 -8.32 10.67
CA PHE A 410 -6.78 -8.77 10.53
C PHE A 410 -7.05 -10.19 11.04
N SER A 411 -6.02 -10.97 11.41
CA SER A 411 -6.22 -12.31 11.98
C SER A 411 -7.05 -12.28 13.26
N PHE A 412 -6.80 -11.28 14.12
CA PHE A 412 -7.51 -11.11 15.38
C PHE A 412 -7.75 -9.62 15.67
N LEU A 413 -9.00 -9.25 15.93
CA LEU A 413 -9.44 -7.86 16.08
C LEU A 413 -10.18 -7.63 17.39
N LYS A 414 -10.20 -6.38 17.82
CA LYS A 414 -11.02 -5.91 18.96
C LYS A 414 -12.33 -5.31 18.45
N LYS A 415 -13.41 -5.53 19.21
CA LYS A 415 -14.71 -4.85 19.04
C LYS A 415 -15.26 -4.45 20.41
N ASP A 416 -16.27 -3.61 20.41
CA ASP A 416 -16.96 -3.27 21.66
C ASP A 416 -17.52 -4.54 22.31
N GLY A 417 -17.12 -4.76 23.57
CA GLY A 417 -17.54 -5.90 24.37
C GLY A 417 -16.90 -7.25 23.97
N GLY A 418 -15.88 -7.30 23.09
CA GLY A 418 -15.28 -8.58 22.73
C GLY A 418 -14.21 -8.52 21.67
N TYR A 419 -14.01 -9.66 21.02
CA TYR A 419 -12.97 -9.87 20.01
C TYR A 419 -13.53 -10.62 18.80
N VAL A 420 -12.83 -10.54 17.68
CA VAL A 420 -13.17 -11.22 16.43
C VAL A 420 -11.95 -11.99 15.94
N LEU A 421 -12.10 -13.30 15.81
CA LEU A 421 -11.13 -14.17 15.16
C LEU A 421 -11.53 -14.34 13.70
N ASN A 422 -10.71 -13.85 12.78
CA ASN A 422 -10.95 -13.98 11.35
C ASN A 422 -10.12 -15.10 10.71
N LEU A 423 -8.87 -15.29 11.16
CA LEU A 423 -8.01 -16.32 10.63
C LEU A 423 -7.46 -17.19 11.76
N TYR A 424 -7.42 -18.50 11.52
CA TYR A 424 -6.90 -19.48 12.49
C TYR A 424 -5.36 -19.62 12.42
N ASN A 425 -4.65 -18.49 12.32
CA ASN A 425 -3.20 -18.45 12.49
C ASN A 425 -2.83 -18.61 13.97
N SER A 426 -1.68 -19.17 14.25
CA SER A 426 -1.14 -19.11 15.62
C SER A 426 -0.89 -17.66 16.01
N PHE A 427 -1.29 -17.26 17.20
CA PHE A 427 -1.00 -15.93 17.72
C PHE A 427 -0.97 -15.91 19.25
N HIS A 428 -0.35 -14.85 19.77
CA HIS A 428 -0.45 -14.43 21.15
C HIS A 428 -0.88 -12.96 21.18
N ALA A 429 -1.95 -12.65 21.93
CA ALA A 429 -2.45 -11.29 22.10
C ALA A 429 -2.59 -10.93 23.56
N LYS A 430 -2.35 -9.66 23.90
CA LYS A 430 -2.54 -9.08 25.24
C LYS A 430 -3.39 -7.83 25.13
N ASP A 431 -4.34 -7.67 26.03
CA ASP A 431 -5.15 -6.47 26.14
C ASP A 431 -5.43 -6.11 27.60
N PHE A 432 -5.98 -4.92 27.83
CA PHE A 432 -6.41 -4.47 29.13
C PHE A 432 -7.89 -4.12 29.06
N VAL A 433 -8.71 -4.82 29.85
CA VAL A 433 -10.14 -4.61 29.96
C VAL A 433 -10.50 -4.28 31.38
N LYS A 434 -11.08 -3.10 31.62
CA LYS A 434 -11.43 -2.60 32.97
C LYS A 434 -10.26 -2.71 33.96
N GLY A 435 -9.06 -2.36 33.51
CA GLY A 435 -7.83 -2.41 34.33
C GLY A 435 -7.23 -3.80 34.54
N LYS A 436 -7.85 -4.86 34.03
CA LYS A 436 -7.34 -6.23 34.14
C LYS A 436 -6.65 -6.63 32.83
N LYS A 437 -5.46 -7.24 32.96
CA LYS A 437 -4.73 -7.81 31.82
C LYS A 437 -5.40 -9.10 31.38
N ILE A 438 -5.69 -9.20 30.09
CA ILE A 438 -6.21 -10.40 29.44
C ILE A 438 -5.18 -10.86 28.41
N SER A 439 -4.99 -12.18 28.30
CA SER A 439 -4.13 -12.79 27.29
C SER A 439 -4.91 -13.84 26.51
N PHE A 440 -4.66 -13.88 25.20
CA PHE A 440 -5.20 -14.86 24.28
C PHE A 440 -4.04 -15.57 23.61
N SER A 441 -4.17 -16.88 23.43
CA SER A 441 -3.23 -17.68 22.65
C SER A 441 -4.02 -18.67 21.80
N LEU A 442 -3.68 -18.71 20.53
CA LEU A 442 -4.13 -19.74 19.60
C LEU A 442 -2.89 -20.45 19.07
N ILE A 443 -2.88 -21.78 19.13
CA ILE A 443 -1.86 -22.63 18.52
C ILE A 443 -2.56 -23.39 17.40
N ALA A 444 -2.26 -23.02 16.15
CA ALA A 444 -2.77 -23.66 14.97
C ALA A 444 -1.66 -24.46 14.29
N ASN A 445 -1.97 -25.67 13.89
CA ASN A 445 -1.03 -26.55 13.18
C ASN A 445 -1.21 -26.50 11.66
N LEU A 446 -1.87 -25.47 11.15
CA LEU A 446 -1.99 -25.21 9.72
C LEU A 446 -0.59 -25.16 9.10
N TYR A 447 -0.42 -25.86 7.98
CA TYR A 447 0.83 -25.93 7.22
C TYR A 447 1.98 -26.75 7.85
N LYS A 448 1.74 -27.56 8.87
CA LYS A 448 2.70 -28.60 9.25
C LYS A 448 2.56 -29.80 8.32
N LYS A 449 3.68 -30.32 7.81
CA LYS A 449 3.72 -31.55 7.04
C LYS A 449 3.06 -32.69 7.87
N GLY A 450 1.97 -33.27 7.35
CA GLY A 450 1.23 -34.33 8.06
C GLY A 450 0.11 -33.82 8.99
N SER A 451 -0.23 -32.52 8.98
CA SER A 451 -1.47 -32.05 9.62
C SER A 451 -2.65 -32.37 8.70
N THR A 452 -3.56 -33.20 9.15
CA THR A 452 -4.87 -33.39 8.52
C THR A 452 -5.85 -32.37 9.05
#